data_2b1ff6e83fcdbc55fec6484c0695a622
#
_entry.id   2b1ff6e83fcdbc55fec6484c0695a622
#
_cell.length_a   1.000
_cell.length_b   1.000
_cell.length_c   1.000
_cell.angle_alpha   90.00
_cell.angle_beta   90.00
_cell.angle_gamma   90.00
#
_symmetry.space_group_name_H-M   'P 1'
#
loop_
_entity.id
_entity.type
_entity.pdbx_description
1 polymer ?
#
loop_
_entity_poly.entity_id
_entity_poly.type
_entity_poly.pdbx_seq_one_letter_code
_entity_poly.pdbx_strand_id
1 'polypeptide(L)'
;DKAAANRFTGVKFYGTFNPAWLPAAIAEAHAKGLHVHGHIPQGMRPLAAIADGYDEMTHINWVIMQAMPDSVIAESNGILRFRGRGRDAKGVALDAPPMATMVATVAGKVPSGKKVTSDPTMVAFEGLYVPENGDLSPAYAPFVGTLPPTVERGFRSGGFAVPADLTRADFRASWAKMVALLGKMNAAGVPIVAGTDGNGI
;
A
#
# COMPACT_ATOMS: atom_id res chain seq x y z
N ASP A 1 5.61 9.51 -22.93
CA ASP A 1 5.45 9.27 -24.37
C ASP A 1 5.44 7.79 -24.74
N LYS A 2 6.41 6.98 -24.26
CA LYS A 2 6.46 5.54 -24.59
C LYS A 2 5.23 4.77 -24.10
N ALA A 3 4.69 5.09 -22.92
CA ALA A 3 3.52 4.41 -22.39
C ALA A 3 2.31 4.62 -23.29
N ALA A 4 1.98 5.88 -23.63
CA ALA A 4 0.88 6.19 -24.52
C ALA A 4 1.09 5.60 -25.92
N ALA A 5 2.29 5.70 -26.49
CA ALA A 5 2.62 5.14 -27.80
C ALA A 5 2.45 3.63 -27.86
N ASN A 6 2.71 2.91 -26.75
CA ASN A 6 2.50 1.48 -26.61
C ASN A 6 1.10 1.10 -26.10
N ARG A 7 0.16 2.04 -26.06
CA ARG A 7 -1.24 1.84 -25.68
C ARG A 7 -1.43 1.29 -24.26
N PHE A 8 -0.52 1.62 -23.32
CA PHE A 8 -0.76 1.39 -21.91
C PHE A 8 -1.92 2.26 -21.44
N THR A 9 -2.68 1.77 -20.48
CA THR A 9 -3.85 2.47 -19.91
C THR A 9 -3.48 3.30 -18.68
N GLY A 10 -2.31 3.06 -18.07
CA GLY A 10 -1.88 3.75 -16.87
C GLY A 10 -0.37 3.79 -16.69
N VAL A 11 0.03 4.57 -15.70
CA VAL A 11 1.42 4.71 -15.24
C VAL A 11 1.47 4.42 -13.75
N LYS A 12 2.34 3.48 -13.35
CA LYS A 12 2.61 3.18 -11.94
C LYS A 12 3.87 3.92 -11.47
N PHE A 13 3.72 4.84 -10.52
CA PHE A 13 4.88 5.42 -9.83
C PHE A 13 5.35 4.52 -8.70
N TYR A 14 6.66 4.46 -8.49
CA TYR A 14 7.28 3.67 -7.43
C TYR A 14 7.72 4.56 -6.27
N GLY A 15 7.92 3.98 -5.08
CA GLY A 15 8.31 4.71 -3.89
C GLY A 15 9.63 5.49 -3.99
N THR A 16 10.50 5.14 -4.95
CA THR A 16 11.76 5.85 -5.24
C THR A 16 11.59 7.04 -6.18
N PHE A 17 10.38 7.28 -6.71
CA PHE A 17 10.15 8.42 -7.59
C PHE A 17 10.36 9.74 -6.82
N ASN A 18 11.01 10.73 -7.46
CA ASN A 18 11.25 12.01 -6.82
C ASN A 18 9.94 12.79 -6.63
N PRO A 19 9.53 13.09 -5.39
CA PRO A 19 8.28 13.80 -5.12
C PRO A 19 8.18 15.15 -5.83
N ALA A 20 9.28 15.87 -6.00
CA ALA A 20 9.29 17.18 -6.66
C ALA A 20 8.87 17.13 -8.14
N TRP A 21 8.97 15.98 -8.78
CA TRP A 21 8.60 15.79 -10.18
C TRP A 21 7.18 15.24 -10.34
N LEU A 22 6.56 14.82 -9.24
CA LEU A 22 5.30 14.10 -9.27
C LEU A 22 4.17 14.92 -9.92
N PRO A 23 3.92 16.19 -9.54
CA PRO A 23 2.83 16.97 -10.15
C PRO A 23 2.95 17.11 -11.67
N ALA A 24 4.16 17.38 -12.17
CA ALA A 24 4.41 17.51 -13.61
C ALA A 24 4.23 16.18 -14.34
N ALA A 25 4.70 15.08 -13.73
CA ALA A 25 4.59 13.74 -14.31
C ALA A 25 3.12 13.29 -14.39
N ILE A 26 2.32 13.60 -13.36
CA ILE A 26 0.88 13.31 -13.33
C ILE A 26 0.15 14.12 -14.39
N ALA A 27 0.42 15.43 -14.47
CA ALA A 27 -0.19 16.28 -15.47
C ALA A 27 0.07 15.79 -16.90
N GLU A 28 1.30 15.36 -17.19
CA GLU A 28 1.69 14.78 -18.48
C GLU A 28 0.98 13.44 -18.74
N ALA A 29 0.86 12.58 -17.72
CA ALA A 29 0.14 11.31 -17.84
C ALA A 29 -1.35 11.54 -18.14
N HIS A 30 -2.00 12.43 -17.40
CA HIS A 30 -3.41 12.78 -17.61
C HIS A 30 -3.66 13.44 -18.98
N ALA A 31 -2.76 14.32 -19.45
CA ALA A 31 -2.85 14.89 -20.79
C ALA A 31 -2.83 13.84 -21.91
N LYS A 32 -2.30 12.66 -21.63
CA LYS A 32 -2.28 11.50 -22.54
C LYS A 32 -3.38 10.46 -22.24
N GLY A 33 -4.30 10.77 -21.35
CA GLY A 33 -5.39 9.88 -20.96
C GLY A 33 -4.95 8.68 -20.14
N LEU A 34 -3.77 8.71 -19.52
CA LEU A 34 -3.25 7.62 -18.72
C LEU A 34 -3.74 7.72 -17.27
N HIS A 35 -4.17 6.60 -16.71
CA HIS A 35 -4.50 6.45 -15.29
C HIS A 35 -3.21 6.49 -14.45
N VAL A 36 -3.24 7.19 -13.33
CA VAL A 36 -2.07 7.36 -12.46
C VAL A 36 -2.27 6.64 -11.14
N HIS A 37 -1.35 5.72 -10.83
CA HIS A 37 -1.42 4.91 -9.62
C HIS A 37 -0.02 4.55 -9.08
N GLY A 38 0.01 3.85 -7.97
CA GLY A 38 1.23 3.24 -7.45
C GLY A 38 1.51 3.49 -5.98
N HIS A 39 2.79 3.40 -5.65
CA HIS A 39 3.31 3.72 -4.33
C HIS A 39 3.23 5.21 -4.04
N ILE A 40 3.14 5.56 -2.78
CA ILE A 40 3.35 6.94 -2.36
C ILE A 40 4.87 7.19 -2.35
N PRO A 41 5.39 8.19 -3.07
CA PRO A 41 6.81 8.49 -3.07
C PRO A 41 7.36 8.78 -1.67
N GLN A 42 8.61 8.37 -1.43
CA GLN A 42 9.26 8.58 -0.13
C GLN A 42 9.22 10.06 0.27
N GLY A 43 8.92 10.31 1.53
CA GLY A 43 8.78 11.66 2.07
C GLY A 43 7.38 12.29 1.86
N MET A 44 6.49 11.63 1.13
CA MET A 44 5.11 12.10 0.93
C MET A 44 4.11 11.34 1.81
N ARG A 45 2.98 11.97 2.04
CA ARG A 45 1.78 11.34 2.62
C ARG A 45 0.73 11.07 1.55
N PRO A 46 -0.15 10.06 1.72
CA PRO A 46 -1.19 9.72 0.75
C PRO A 46 -2.02 10.91 0.27
N LEU A 47 -2.50 11.77 1.18
CA LEU A 47 -3.31 12.93 0.78
C LEU A 47 -2.54 13.92 -0.10
N ALA A 48 -1.22 14.05 0.04
CA ALA A 48 -0.43 14.90 -0.83
C ALA A 48 -0.37 14.33 -2.26
N ALA A 49 -0.12 13.02 -2.41
CA ALA A 49 -0.13 12.38 -3.73
C ALA A 49 -1.51 12.45 -4.41
N ILE A 50 -2.59 12.34 -3.62
CA ILE A 50 -3.97 12.50 -4.13
C ILE A 50 -4.22 13.95 -4.56
N ALA A 51 -3.74 14.93 -3.81
CA ALA A 51 -3.85 16.34 -4.18
C ALA A 51 -3.08 16.67 -5.47
N ASP A 52 -1.95 16.00 -5.69
CA ASP A 52 -1.17 16.08 -6.93
C ASP A 52 -1.88 15.39 -8.11
N GLY A 53 -2.85 14.51 -7.86
CA GLY A 53 -3.70 13.94 -8.90
C GLY A 53 -3.67 12.40 -9.02
N TYR A 54 -3.23 11.66 -8.02
CA TYR A 54 -3.36 10.19 -8.05
C TYR A 54 -4.82 9.78 -8.25
N ASP A 55 -5.06 8.88 -9.20
CA ASP A 55 -6.36 8.25 -9.44
C ASP A 55 -6.55 7.00 -8.57
N GLU A 56 -5.44 6.37 -8.13
CA GLU A 56 -5.48 5.15 -7.35
C GLU A 56 -4.29 5.04 -6.38
N MET A 57 -4.56 4.60 -5.17
CA MET A 57 -3.55 4.25 -4.17
C MET A 57 -3.33 2.75 -4.15
N THR A 58 -2.11 2.32 -4.42
CA THR A 58 -1.73 0.91 -4.34
C THR A 58 -1.11 0.59 -2.97
N HIS A 59 -1.41 -0.60 -2.44
CA HIS A 59 -0.87 -1.18 -1.20
C HIS A 59 -1.33 -0.49 0.10
N ILE A 60 -2.03 -1.26 0.92
CA ILE A 60 -2.59 -0.78 2.21
C ILE A 60 -1.53 -0.23 3.18
N ASN A 61 -0.31 -0.76 3.12
CA ASN A 61 0.81 -0.31 3.93
C ASN A 61 1.30 1.10 3.55
N TRP A 62 1.01 1.59 2.35
CA TRP A 62 1.21 2.99 1.99
C TRP A 62 0.04 3.86 2.44
N VAL A 63 -1.18 3.37 2.35
CA VAL A 63 -2.37 4.11 2.76
C VAL A 63 -2.31 4.49 4.24
N ILE A 64 -1.90 3.58 5.12
CA ILE A 64 -1.79 3.85 6.55
C ILE A 64 -0.69 4.87 6.90
N MET A 65 0.19 5.16 5.96
CA MET A 65 1.26 6.16 6.11
C MET A 65 0.72 7.58 6.40
N GLN A 66 -0.55 7.85 6.11
CA GLN A 66 -1.15 9.16 6.41
C GLN A 66 -1.00 9.57 7.88
N ALA A 67 -1.03 8.60 8.80
CA ALA A 67 -0.95 8.83 10.23
C ALA A 67 0.42 8.45 10.86
N MET A 68 1.42 8.11 10.04
CA MET A 68 2.74 7.76 10.57
C MET A 68 3.53 9.00 10.99
N PRO A 69 4.48 8.87 11.95
CA PRO A 69 5.45 9.91 12.29
C PRO A 69 6.30 10.34 11.07
N ASP A 70 6.77 11.57 11.05
CA ASP A 70 7.58 12.10 9.94
C ASP A 70 8.86 11.30 9.70
N SER A 71 9.47 10.75 10.75
CA SER A 71 10.64 9.86 10.64
C SER A 71 10.32 8.60 9.83
N VAL A 72 9.11 8.03 9.96
CA VAL A 72 8.67 6.87 9.19
C VAL A 72 8.39 7.26 7.75
N ILE A 73 7.82 8.45 7.53
CA ILE A 73 7.57 8.99 6.18
C ILE A 73 8.88 9.22 5.44
N ALA A 74 9.89 9.81 6.09
CA ALA A 74 11.19 10.07 5.49
C ALA A 74 11.94 8.79 5.07
N GLU A 75 11.72 7.67 5.77
CA GLU A 75 12.36 6.38 5.48
C GLU A 75 11.43 5.37 4.78
N SER A 76 10.31 5.82 4.28
CA SER A 76 9.21 4.94 3.84
C SER A 76 9.58 3.96 2.72
N ASN A 77 10.64 4.20 1.98
CA ASN A 77 11.14 3.32 0.91
C ASN A 77 12.57 2.77 1.16
N GLY A 78 13.16 3.08 2.31
CA GLY A 78 14.48 2.60 2.71
C GLY A 78 14.51 1.11 3.12
N ILE A 79 15.69 0.62 3.47
CA ILE A 79 15.93 -0.78 3.91
C ILE A 79 15.05 -1.14 5.14
N LEU A 80 14.81 -0.18 6.02
CA LEU A 80 13.98 -0.34 7.22
C LEU A 80 12.52 0.07 7.01
N ARG A 81 12.09 0.21 5.76
CA ARG A 81 10.76 0.73 5.37
C ARG A 81 9.57 0.10 6.09
N PHE A 82 9.69 -1.15 6.50
CA PHE A 82 8.60 -1.84 7.20
C PHE A 82 8.68 -1.75 8.71
N ARG A 83 9.86 -1.41 9.28
CA ARG A 83 10.07 -1.30 10.73
C ARG A 83 9.12 -0.29 11.36
N GLY A 84 9.09 0.93 10.86
CA GLY A 84 8.22 1.98 11.39
C GLY A 84 6.74 1.63 11.28
N ARG A 85 6.32 1.06 10.14
CA ARG A 85 4.93 0.62 9.96
C ARG A 85 4.57 -0.55 10.85
N GLY A 86 5.46 -1.53 11.03
CA GLY A 86 5.26 -2.65 11.96
C GLY A 86 5.15 -2.21 13.41
N ARG A 87 5.93 -1.18 13.81
CA ARG A 87 5.93 -0.62 15.16
C ARG A 87 4.70 0.26 15.43
N ASP A 88 4.39 1.18 14.53
CA ASP A 88 3.52 2.31 14.83
C ASP A 88 2.08 2.14 14.31
N ALA A 89 1.86 1.36 13.25
CA ALA A 89 0.54 1.25 12.63
C ALA A 89 -0.52 0.69 13.60
N LYS A 90 -0.14 -0.20 14.52
CA LYS A 90 -1.05 -0.74 15.55
C LYS A 90 -1.67 0.34 16.44
N GLY A 91 -0.98 1.46 16.63
CA GLY A 91 -1.43 2.59 17.45
C GLY A 91 -2.27 3.64 16.72
N VAL A 92 -2.47 3.51 15.41
CA VAL A 92 -3.18 4.51 14.62
C VAL A 92 -4.66 4.60 15.01
N ALA A 93 -5.10 5.82 15.33
CA ALA A 93 -6.51 6.14 15.57
C ALA A 93 -7.23 6.32 14.23
N LEU A 94 -7.99 5.32 13.81
CA LEU A 94 -8.66 5.32 12.50
C LEU A 94 -9.85 6.29 12.43
N ASP A 95 -10.46 6.61 13.58
CA ASP A 95 -11.67 7.47 13.69
C ASP A 95 -11.33 8.93 14.04
N ALA A 96 -10.05 9.26 14.08
CA ALA A 96 -9.56 10.61 14.36
C ALA A 96 -8.68 11.13 13.22
N PRO A 97 -8.50 12.46 13.08
CA PRO A 97 -7.50 13.01 12.17
C PRO A 97 -6.09 12.46 12.51
N PRO A 98 -5.23 12.23 11.49
CA PRO A 98 -5.45 12.51 10.06
C PRO A 98 -6.15 11.37 9.28
N MET A 99 -6.39 10.18 9.88
CA MET A 99 -6.94 9.04 9.15
C MET A 99 -8.40 9.24 8.77
N ALA A 100 -9.25 9.69 9.69
CA ALA A 100 -10.65 9.97 9.38
C ALA A 100 -10.78 11.00 8.25
N THR A 101 -9.94 12.04 8.26
CA THR A 101 -9.91 13.04 7.18
C THR A 101 -9.52 12.40 5.85
N MET A 102 -8.52 11.52 5.84
CA MET A 102 -8.12 10.82 4.62
C MET A 102 -9.25 9.96 4.07
N VAL A 103 -9.85 9.12 4.89
CA VAL A 103 -10.96 8.24 4.47
C VAL A 103 -12.12 9.07 3.90
N ALA A 104 -12.51 10.17 4.56
CA ALA A 104 -13.55 11.06 4.06
C ALA A 104 -13.19 11.70 2.72
N THR A 105 -11.91 12.11 2.56
CA THR A 105 -11.44 12.72 1.31
C THR A 105 -11.50 11.73 0.14
N VAL A 106 -11.00 10.51 0.32
CA VAL A 106 -10.96 9.50 -0.77
C VAL A 106 -12.34 8.89 -1.05
N ALA A 107 -13.24 8.89 -0.08
CA ALA A 107 -14.64 8.48 -0.28
C ALA A 107 -15.44 9.51 -1.09
N GLY A 108 -15.05 10.77 -1.03
CA GLY A 108 -15.62 11.85 -1.81
C GLY A 108 -15.12 11.90 -3.24
N LYS A 109 -15.40 13.02 -3.89
CA LYS A 109 -14.77 13.36 -5.17
C LYS A 109 -13.56 14.27 -4.90
N VAL A 110 -12.41 13.88 -5.40
CA VAL A 110 -11.21 14.73 -5.38
C VAL A 110 -11.36 15.91 -6.36
N PRO A 111 -10.43 16.90 -6.35
CA PRO A 111 -10.54 18.09 -7.22
C PRO A 111 -10.73 17.78 -8.72
N SER A 112 -10.27 16.63 -9.20
CA SER A 112 -10.51 16.17 -10.57
C SER A 112 -11.97 15.76 -10.86
N GLY A 113 -12.83 15.73 -9.85
CA GLY A 113 -14.21 15.24 -9.96
C GLY A 113 -14.36 13.72 -9.97
N LYS A 114 -13.24 12.99 -9.86
CA LYS A 114 -13.21 11.52 -9.81
C LYS A 114 -13.18 11.00 -8.35
N LYS A 115 -13.48 9.73 -8.18
CA LYS A 115 -13.18 9.00 -6.94
C LYS A 115 -11.79 8.39 -7.03
N VAL A 116 -11.06 8.39 -5.92
CA VAL A 116 -9.80 7.67 -5.80
C VAL A 116 -10.09 6.20 -5.54
N THR A 117 -9.50 5.32 -6.33
CA THR A 117 -9.57 3.87 -6.13
C THR A 117 -8.49 3.40 -5.16
N SER A 118 -8.74 2.33 -4.42
CA SER A 118 -7.72 1.65 -3.62
C SER A 118 -7.51 0.23 -4.13
N ASP A 119 -6.26 -0.08 -4.49
CA ASP A 119 -5.77 -1.46 -4.67
C ASP A 119 -4.91 -1.83 -3.45
N PRO A 120 -5.50 -2.43 -2.40
CA PRO A 120 -4.81 -2.65 -1.13
C PRO A 120 -3.79 -3.79 -1.16
N THR A 121 -3.84 -4.67 -2.16
CA THR A 121 -2.98 -5.86 -2.30
C THR A 121 -2.84 -6.66 -0.99
N MET A 122 -3.96 -6.94 -0.35
CA MET A 122 -4.01 -7.48 1.02
C MET A 122 -3.25 -8.80 1.17
N VAL A 123 -3.36 -9.72 0.21
CA VAL A 123 -2.73 -11.04 0.29
C VAL A 123 -1.20 -10.96 0.39
N ALA A 124 -0.58 -10.03 -0.35
CA ALA A 124 0.87 -9.82 -0.29
C ALA A 124 1.30 -9.34 1.11
N PHE A 125 0.59 -8.36 1.66
CA PHE A 125 0.94 -7.82 2.98
C PHE A 125 0.56 -8.74 4.14
N GLU A 126 -0.44 -9.59 4.03
CA GLU A 126 -0.67 -10.66 4.98
C GLU A 126 0.55 -11.59 5.03
N GLY A 127 1.02 -12.05 3.87
CA GLY A 127 2.21 -12.90 3.77
C GLY A 127 3.48 -12.28 4.37
N LEU A 128 3.58 -10.94 4.35
CA LEU A 128 4.74 -10.22 4.86
C LEU A 128 4.66 -9.88 6.36
N TYR A 129 3.48 -9.68 6.91
CA TYR A 129 3.27 -9.20 8.28
C TYR A 129 2.92 -10.32 9.27
N VAL A 130 2.25 -11.39 8.82
CA VAL A 130 1.59 -12.34 9.73
C VAL A 130 2.42 -13.60 10.05
N PRO A 131 3.01 -14.33 9.07
CA PRO A 131 3.67 -15.60 9.36
C PRO A 131 5.04 -15.41 10.00
N GLU A 132 5.42 -16.37 10.85
CA GLU A 132 6.82 -16.57 11.24
C GLU A 132 7.59 -17.21 10.07
N ASN A 133 8.92 -17.14 10.14
CA ASN A 133 9.76 -17.83 9.18
C ASN A 133 9.54 -19.35 9.28
N GLY A 134 9.23 -19.99 8.17
CA GLY A 134 8.88 -21.41 8.12
C GLY A 134 7.36 -21.68 8.14
N ASP A 135 6.56 -20.72 8.62
CA ASP A 135 5.10 -20.84 8.59
C ASP A 135 4.54 -20.56 7.20
N LEU A 136 3.40 -21.16 6.92
CA LEU A 136 2.61 -20.86 5.74
C LEU A 136 1.60 -19.76 6.08
N SER A 137 1.52 -18.72 5.22
CA SER A 137 0.47 -17.73 5.36
C SER A 137 -0.92 -18.37 5.23
N PRO A 138 -1.90 -17.99 6.07
CA PRO A 138 -3.27 -18.51 5.98
C PRO A 138 -3.89 -18.38 4.57
N ALA A 139 -3.53 -17.34 3.83
CA ALA A 139 -3.99 -17.14 2.45
C ALA A 139 -3.54 -18.25 1.50
N TYR A 140 -2.43 -18.92 1.77
CA TYR A 140 -1.89 -19.99 0.93
C TYR A 140 -2.23 -21.40 1.42
N ALA A 141 -2.70 -21.55 2.65
CA ALA A 141 -3.03 -22.84 3.23
C ALA A 141 -3.96 -23.71 2.36
N PRO A 142 -5.01 -23.17 1.71
CA PRO A 142 -5.89 -23.95 0.84
C PRO A 142 -5.22 -24.53 -0.42
N PHE A 143 -4.05 -24.04 -0.79
CA PHE A 143 -3.35 -24.38 -2.04
C PHE A 143 -2.16 -25.34 -1.82
N VAL A 144 -1.91 -25.78 -0.59
CA VAL A 144 -0.85 -26.75 -0.29
C VAL A 144 -1.08 -28.03 -1.06
N GLY A 145 -0.03 -28.55 -1.70
CA GLY A 145 -0.08 -29.75 -2.54
C GLY A 145 -0.61 -29.53 -3.95
N THR A 146 -1.06 -28.31 -4.29
CA THR A 146 -1.52 -27.99 -5.65
C THR A 146 -0.45 -27.32 -6.52
N LEU A 147 0.65 -26.90 -5.91
CA LEU A 147 1.73 -26.14 -6.55
C LEU A 147 3.04 -26.95 -6.57
N PRO A 148 3.98 -26.64 -7.48
CA PRO A 148 5.29 -27.26 -7.47
C PRO A 148 5.99 -27.04 -6.12
N PRO A 149 6.73 -28.06 -5.59
CA PRO A 149 7.36 -27.97 -4.27
C PRO A 149 8.31 -26.79 -4.06
N THR A 150 8.92 -26.28 -5.14
CA THR A 150 9.77 -25.09 -5.09
C THR A 150 8.97 -23.81 -4.81
N VAL A 151 7.76 -23.71 -5.36
CA VAL A 151 6.85 -22.57 -5.13
C VAL A 151 6.31 -22.64 -3.70
N GLU A 152 5.87 -23.80 -3.24
CA GLU A 152 5.39 -23.99 -1.85
C GLU A 152 6.47 -23.67 -0.81
N ARG A 153 7.73 -24.02 -1.07
CA ARG A 153 8.84 -23.60 -0.20
C ARG A 153 8.99 -22.08 -0.13
N GLY A 154 8.78 -21.39 -1.25
CA GLY A 154 8.76 -19.93 -1.27
C GLY A 154 7.70 -19.33 -0.34
N PHE A 155 6.51 -19.93 -0.29
CA PHE A 155 5.43 -19.49 0.62
C PHE A 155 5.72 -19.70 2.11
N ARG A 156 6.76 -20.47 2.44
CA ARG A 156 7.22 -20.72 3.81
C ARG A 156 8.47 -19.89 4.17
N SER A 157 8.92 -19.00 3.30
CA SER A 157 10.07 -18.15 3.59
C SER A 157 9.82 -17.11 4.68
N GLY A 158 8.56 -17.02 5.14
CA GLY A 158 8.16 -16.14 6.22
C GLY A 158 7.88 -14.71 5.77
N GLY A 159 7.53 -13.89 6.73
CA GLY A 159 7.30 -12.46 6.55
C GLY A 159 8.59 -11.65 6.53
N PHE A 160 8.48 -10.36 6.71
CA PHE A 160 9.65 -9.50 6.92
C PHE A 160 10.46 -9.98 8.11
N ALA A 161 11.78 -9.86 8.00
CA ALA A 161 12.66 -10.02 9.14
C ALA A 161 12.24 -9.01 10.24
N VAL A 162 11.93 -9.53 11.41
CA VAL A 162 11.53 -8.68 12.54
C VAL A 162 12.78 -8.05 13.14
N PRO A 163 12.86 -6.71 13.23
CA PRO A 163 13.95 -6.03 13.91
C PRO A 163 14.06 -6.47 15.37
N ALA A 164 15.28 -6.44 15.94
CA ALA A 164 15.55 -6.96 17.29
C ALA A 164 14.76 -6.23 18.41
N ASP A 165 14.31 -5.02 18.16
CA ASP A 165 13.52 -4.20 19.09
C ASP A 165 11.99 -4.36 18.90
N LEU A 166 11.56 -5.25 18.00
CA LEU A 166 10.16 -5.53 17.72
C LEU A 166 9.87 -7.04 17.77
N THR A 167 8.61 -7.37 17.75
CA THR A 167 8.13 -8.77 17.72
C THR A 167 7.20 -9.01 16.52
N ARG A 168 7.01 -10.25 16.13
CA ARG A 168 6.00 -10.61 15.13
C ARG A 168 4.60 -10.21 15.58
N ALA A 169 4.33 -10.20 16.88
CA ALA A 169 3.06 -9.73 17.43
C ALA A 169 2.81 -8.25 17.13
N ASP A 170 3.84 -7.40 17.11
CA ASP A 170 3.72 -6.00 16.72
C ASP A 170 3.28 -5.88 15.25
N PHE A 171 3.90 -6.68 14.37
CA PHE A 171 3.53 -6.70 12.95
C PHE A 171 2.10 -7.23 12.74
N ARG A 172 1.70 -8.29 13.44
CA ARG A 172 0.31 -8.81 13.39
C ARG A 172 -0.70 -7.79 13.87
N ALA A 173 -0.40 -7.07 14.95
CA ALA A 173 -1.28 -5.99 15.44
C ALA A 173 -1.38 -4.83 14.45
N SER A 174 -0.28 -4.46 13.81
CA SER A 174 -0.24 -3.45 12.75
C SER A 174 -1.00 -3.91 11.50
N TRP A 175 -0.89 -5.18 11.13
CA TRP A 175 -1.69 -5.79 10.06
C TRP A 175 -3.19 -5.73 10.37
N ALA A 176 -3.61 -6.12 11.56
CA ALA A 176 -5.02 -6.05 11.99
C ALA A 176 -5.56 -4.61 11.86
N LYS A 177 -4.73 -3.60 12.15
CA LYS A 177 -5.09 -2.20 11.97
C LYS A 177 -5.27 -1.82 10.49
N MET A 178 -4.44 -2.36 9.60
CA MET A 178 -4.57 -2.15 8.14
C MET A 178 -5.84 -2.81 7.60
N VAL A 179 -6.19 -4.01 8.08
CA VAL A 179 -7.47 -4.67 7.75
C VAL A 179 -8.66 -3.81 8.20
N ALA A 180 -8.61 -3.29 9.43
CA ALA A 180 -9.65 -2.40 9.95
C ALA A 180 -9.76 -1.10 9.13
N LEU A 181 -8.64 -0.53 8.69
CA LEU A 181 -8.63 0.64 7.80
C LEU A 181 -9.34 0.34 6.48
N LEU A 182 -9.03 -0.79 5.84
CA LEU A 182 -9.71 -1.19 4.60
C LEU A 182 -11.21 -1.35 4.81
N GLY A 183 -11.64 -1.94 5.93
CA GLY A 183 -13.05 -2.05 6.30
C GLY A 183 -13.73 -0.68 6.40
N LYS A 184 -13.06 0.32 7.00
CA LYS A 184 -13.58 1.70 7.08
C LYS A 184 -13.64 2.38 5.71
N MET A 185 -12.64 2.20 4.86
CA MET A 185 -12.65 2.72 3.49
C MET A 185 -13.82 2.13 2.69
N ASN A 186 -14.03 0.81 2.79
CA ASN A 186 -15.15 0.14 2.13
C ASN A 186 -16.50 0.67 2.65
N ALA A 187 -16.67 0.78 3.96
CA ALA A 187 -17.91 1.32 4.57
C ALA A 187 -18.18 2.78 4.17
N ALA A 188 -17.12 3.56 3.91
CA ALA A 188 -17.24 4.94 3.42
C ALA A 188 -17.52 5.04 1.90
N GLY A 189 -17.53 3.92 1.17
CA GLY A 189 -17.80 3.87 -0.26
C GLY A 189 -16.60 4.21 -1.15
N VAL A 190 -15.37 4.02 -0.65
CA VAL A 190 -14.17 4.06 -1.47
C VAL A 190 -14.18 2.89 -2.45
N PRO A 191 -14.00 3.09 -3.76
CA PRO A 191 -13.86 1.98 -4.70
C PRO A 191 -12.61 1.15 -4.38
N ILE A 192 -12.80 -0.17 -4.25
CA ILE A 192 -11.71 -1.10 -3.93
C ILE A 192 -11.57 -2.12 -5.06
N VAL A 193 -10.35 -2.36 -5.51
CA VAL A 193 -10.00 -3.42 -6.44
C VAL A 193 -9.16 -4.47 -5.73
N ALA A 194 -9.25 -5.73 -6.20
CA ALA A 194 -8.53 -6.85 -5.59
C ALA A 194 -7.25 -7.14 -6.38
N GLY A 195 -6.17 -6.45 -6.04
CA GLY A 195 -4.83 -6.75 -6.53
C GLY A 195 -4.08 -7.74 -5.64
N THR A 196 -3.12 -8.46 -6.21
CA THR A 196 -2.32 -9.46 -5.49
C THR A 196 -0.86 -9.07 -5.31
N ASP A 197 -0.33 -8.16 -6.14
CA ASP A 197 1.11 -7.85 -6.24
C ASP A 197 1.98 -9.12 -6.43
N GLY A 198 1.45 -10.08 -7.19
CA GLY A 198 1.88 -11.48 -7.25
C GLY A 198 3.22 -11.78 -7.94
N ASN A 199 4.04 -10.77 -8.23
CA ASN A 199 5.30 -10.96 -8.95
C ASN A 199 6.55 -11.04 -8.05
N GLY A 200 6.41 -11.04 -6.78
CA GLY A 200 7.54 -10.79 -5.89
C GLY A 200 7.69 -11.76 -4.74
N ILE A 201 6.96 -12.88 -4.76
CA ILE A 201 7.00 -13.82 -3.65
C ILE A 201 7.39 -15.19 -4.16
#